data_a31812d01f4a7e8668bb3c3da255ae97
#
_entry.id   a31812d01f4a7e8668bb3c3da255ae97
#
_cell.length_a   1.000
_cell.length_b   1.000
_cell.length_c   1.000
_cell.angle_alpha   90.00
_cell.angle_beta   90.00
_cell.angle_gamma   90.00
#
_symmetry.space_group_name_H-M   'P 1'
#
loop_
_entity.id
_entity.type
_entity.pdbx_description
1 polymer ?
#
loop_
_entity_poly.entity_id
_entity_poly.type
_entity_poly.pdbx_seq_one_letter_code
_entity_poly.pdbx_strand_id
1 'polypeptide(L)'
;DFIYIDANHRYPGISLDLKLWYPKLKLGGVFCGDDYCNCWNPTEGQYEVVRAVEEFIVDKNVELNISGIGVVSQAERIAYANKIGKLHEDNFTGRKRTEGVPVPQWWFIKKE
;
A
#
# COMPACT_ATOMS: atom_id res chain seq x y z
N ASP A 1 -11.02 16.79 3.21
CA ASP A 1 -9.65 16.62 3.70
C ASP A 1 -9.11 15.23 3.39
N PHE A 2 -7.83 15.16 3.20
CA PHE A 2 -7.17 13.88 3.02
C PHE A 2 -5.76 13.92 3.62
N ILE A 3 -5.23 12.74 3.93
CA ILE A 3 -3.84 12.56 4.36
C ILE A 3 -3.22 11.50 3.45
N TYR A 4 -2.07 11.84 2.85
CA TYR A 4 -1.33 10.97 1.95
C TYR A 4 -0.02 10.52 2.62
N ILE A 5 0.15 9.22 2.79
CA ILE A 5 1.33 8.63 3.42
C ILE A 5 2.28 8.14 2.33
N ASP A 6 3.45 8.78 2.21
CA ASP A 6 4.43 8.45 1.17
C ASP A 6 5.86 8.76 1.65
N ALA A 7 6.24 8.28 2.81
CA ALA A 7 7.55 8.60 3.36
C ALA A 7 8.47 7.41 3.54
N ASN A 8 7.93 6.24 3.86
CA ASN A 8 8.75 5.09 4.22
C ASN A 8 8.15 3.81 3.66
N HIS A 9 8.99 2.88 3.21
CA HIS A 9 8.55 1.60 2.67
C HIS A 9 8.81 0.45 3.65
N ARG A 10 9.44 0.72 4.80
CA ARG A 10 9.75 -0.28 5.81
C ARG A 10 8.70 -0.27 6.90
N TYR A 11 8.39 -1.46 7.42
CA TYR A 11 7.30 -1.66 8.37
C TYR A 11 7.35 -0.73 9.60
N PRO A 12 8.47 -0.56 10.30
CA PRO A 12 8.46 0.29 11.50
C PRO A 12 8.09 1.74 11.19
N GLY A 13 8.62 2.30 10.09
CA GLY A 13 8.36 3.68 9.72
C GLY A 13 6.94 3.90 9.23
N ILE A 14 6.46 3.07 8.30
CA ILE A 14 5.10 3.20 7.78
C ILE A 14 4.06 2.94 8.87
N SER A 15 4.27 1.94 9.72
CA SER A 15 3.34 1.62 10.81
C SER A 15 3.22 2.80 11.78
N LEU A 16 4.34 3.44 12.10
CA LEU A 16 4.34 4.63 12.96
C LEU A 16 3.59 5.78 12.30
N ASP A 17 3.84 6.05 11.02
CA ASP A 17 3.16 7.12 10.29
C ASP A 17 1.65 6.92 10.26
N LEU A 18 1.19 5.70 9.99
CA LEU A 18 -0.24 5.39 10.00
C LEU A 18 -0.87 5.72 11.35
N LYS A 19 -0.21 5.34 12.45
CA LYS A 19 -0.71 5.56 13.80
C LYS A 19 -0.68 7.03 14.21
N LEU A 20 0.30 7.78 13.76
CA LEU A 20 0.45 9.19 14.14
C LEU A 20 -0.49 10.10 13.35
N TRP A 21 -0.71 9.82 12.08
CA TRP A 21 -1.48 10.71 11.20
C TRP A 21 -2.97 10.42 11.17
N TYR A 22 -3.39 9.15 11.34
CA TYR A 22 -4.81 8.80 11.27
C TYR A 22 -5.70 9.59 12.25
N PRO A 23 -5.30 9.78 13.51
CA PRO A 23 -6.14 10.55 14.45
C PRO A 23 -6.35 12.00 14.04
N LYS A 24 -5.47 12.54 13.20
CA LYS A 24 -5.55 13.93 12.73
C LYS A 24 -6.52 14.12 11.58
N LEU A 25 -6.97 13.02 10.96
CA LEU A 25 -7.91 13.08 9.86
C LEU A 25 -9.33 13.19 10.40
N LYS A 26 -10.14 14.08 9.81
CA LYS A 26 -11.55 14.22 10.17
C LYS A 26 -12.36 13.03 9.65
N LEU A 27 -13.46 12.72 10.33
CA LEU A 27 -14.40 11.73 9.82
C LEU A 27 -14.88 12.14 8.43
N GLY A 28 -14.98 11.17 7.53
CA GLY A 28 -15.32 11.40 6.14
C GLY A 28 -14.13 11.77 5.27
N GLY A 29 -12.96 12.02 5.86
CA GLY A 29 -11.74 12.30 5.11
C GLY A 29 -11.13 11.03 4.50
N VAL A 30 -10.26 11.23 3.51
CA VAL A 30 -9.58 10.13 2.81
C VAL A 30 -8.19 9.92 3.41
N PHE A 31 -7.92 8.68 3.82
CA PHE A 31 -6.59 8.26 4.25
C PHE A 31 -6.01 7.39 3.14
N CYS A 32 -4.86 7.76 2.62
CA CYS A 32 -4.30 7.12 1.43
C CYS A 32 -2.78 7.11 1.43
N GLY A 33 -2.23 6.33 0.53
CA GLY A 33 -0.80 6.26 0.34
C GLY A 33 -0.41 5.53 -0.93
N ASP A 34 0.88 5.41 -1.14
CA ASP A 34 1.45 4.77 -2.31
C ASP A 34 2.11 3.45 -1.97
N ASP A 35 2.65 2.78 -2.97
CA ASP A 35 3.51 1.61 -2.85
C ASP A 35 2.83 0.38 -2.23
N TYR A 36 1.54 0.19 -2.53
CA TYR A 36 0.85 -1.03 -2.12
C TYR A 36 1.27 -2.18 -3.03
N CYS A 37 2.45 -2.67 -2.77
CA CYS A 37 3.02 -3.80 -3.49
C CYS A 37 4.01 -4.54 -2.59
N ASN A 38 4.24 -5.82 -2.88
CA ASN A 38 5.31 -6.59 -2.26
C ASN A 38 6.52 -6.54 -3.17
N CYS A 39 6.97 -5.32 -3.43
CA CYS A 39 8.08 -5.01 -4.31
C CYS A 39 9.40 -5.10 -3.57
N TRP A 40 10.45 -5.35 -4.34
CA TRP A 40 11.82 -5.33 -3.84
C TRP A 40 12.69 -4.57 -4.84
N ASN A 41 13.62 -3.79 -4.34
CA ASN A 41 14.63 -3.19 -5.19
C ASN A 41 16.00 -3.23 -4.49
N PRO A 42 17.11 -3.16 -5.26
CA PRO A 42 18.44 -3.33 -4.68
C PRO A 42 18.88 -2.18 -3.76
N THR A 43 18.24 -1.03 -3.84
CA THR A 43 18.59 0.13 -3.00
C THR A 43 17.84 0.11 -1.67
N GLU A 44 16.53 -0.14 -1.70
CA GLU A 44 15.66 -0.04 -0.53
C GLU A 44 15.30 -1.39 0.10
N GLY A 45 15.50 -2.49 -0.63
CA GLY A 45 15.12 -3.82 -0.20
C GLY A 45 13.64 -4.11 -0.36
N GLN A 46 13.06 -4.89 0.56
CA GLN A 46 11.67 -5.31 0.51
C GLN A 46 10.74 -4.19 0.99
N TYR A 47 9.72 -3.89 0.22
CA TYR A 47 8.65 -2.98 0.64
C TYR A 47 7.71 -3.70 1.60
N GLU A 48 7.33 -3.02 2.67
CA GLU A 48 6.50 -3.59 3.71
C GLU A 48 5.18 -2.82 3.92
N VAL A 49 4.79 -2.02 2.94
CA VAL A 49 3.58 -1.19 3.00
C VAL A 49 2.32 -2.06 3.10
N VAL A 50 2.24 -3.14 2.33
CA VAL A 50 1.09 -4.06 2.36
C VAL A 50 0.87 -4.59 3.76
N ARG A 51 1.92 -5.10 4.41
CA ARG A 51 1.86 -5.60 5.78
C ARG A 51 1.36 -4.54 6.75
N ALA A 52 1.92 -3.34 6.69
CA ALA A 52 1.56 -2.27 7.62
C ALA A 52 0.12 -1.82 7.43
N VAL A 53 -0.33 -1.63 6.19
CA VAL A 53 -1.69 -1.21 5.89
C VAL A 53 -2.71 -2.27 6.29
N GLU A 54 -2.46 -3.54 5.95
CA GLU A 54 -3.39 -4.63 6.30
C GLU A 54 -3.52 -4.80 7.82
N GLU A 55 -2.42 -4.71 8.56
CA GLU A 55 -2.48 -4.75 10.03
C GLU A 55 -3.22 -3.54 10.60
N PHE A 56 -3.00 -2.36 10.02
CA PHE A 56 -3.61 -1.13 10.50
C PHE A 56 -5.13 -1.16 10.41
N ILE A 57 -5.70 -1.75 9.36
CA ILE A 57 -7.14 -1.76 9.13
C ILE A 57 -7.88 -2.92 9.79
N VAL A 58 -7.17 -3.86 10.42
CA VAL A 58 -7.77 -5.08 11.01
C VAL A 58 -8.94 -4.76 11.96
N ASP A 59 -8.79 -3.76 12.80
CA ASP A 59 -9.80 -3.36 13.79
C ASP A 59 -10.68 -2.21 13.31
N LYS A 60 -10.61 -1.85 12.03
CA LYS A 60 -11.36 -0.72 11.47
C LYS A 60 -12.41 -1.22 10.49
N ASN A 61 -13.60 -0.64 10.57
CA ASN A 61 -14.69 -0.93 9.64
C ASN A 61 -14.55 -0.04 8.41
N VAL A 62 -13.59 -0.35 7.55
CA VAL A 62 -13.31 0.44 6.36
C VAL A 62 -13.27 -0.45 5.11
N GLU A 63 -13.55 0.16 3.97
CA GLU A 63 -13.41 -0.49 2.67
C GLU A 63 -12.12 -0.02 2.04
N LEU A 64 -11.10 -0.88 2.05
CA LEU A 64 -9.81 -0.56 1.46
C LEU A 64 -9.87 -0.68 -0.06
N ASN A 65 -9.59 0.43 -0.74
CA ASN A 65 -9.51 0.50 -2.19
C ASN A 65 -8.05 0.41 -2.63
N ILE A 66 -7.82 -0.37 -3.66
CA ILE A 66 -6.50 -0.47 -4.30
C ILE A 66 -6.66 -0.01 -5.74
N SER A 67 -5.82 0.93 -6.18
CA SER A 67 -5.89 1.40 -7.56
C SER A 67 -5.65 0.23 -8.52
N GLY A 68 -6.48 0.15 -9.56
CA GLY A 68 -6.44 -0.93 -10.53
C GLY A 68 -7.40 -2.07 -10.26
N ILE A 69 -7.78 -2.33 -9.01
CA ILE A 69 -8.69 -3.44 -8.67
C ILE A 69 -9.86 -3.05 -7.77
N GLY A 70 -9.85 -1.85 -7.19
CA GLY A 70 -10.97 -1.38 -6.37
C GLY A 70 -11.04 -2.04 -5.00
N VAL A 71 -12.27 -2.26 -4.50
CA VAL A 71 -12.54 -2.90 -3.21
C VAL A 71 -12.72 -4.40 -3.44
N VAL A 72 -11.78 -5.19 -2.94
CA VAL A 72 -11.80 -6.65 -3.06
C VAL A 72 -11.41 -7.26 -1.72
N SER A 73 -11.43 -8.59 -1.63
CA SER A 73 -11.05 -9.29 -0.40
C SER A 73 -9.56 -9.09 -0.08
N GLN A 74 -9.20 -9.31 1.18
CA GLN A 74 -7.79 -9.26 1.61
C GLN A 74 -6.93 -10.22 0.80
N ALA A 75 -7.41 -11.44 0.57
CA ALA A 75 -6.67 -12.44 -0.22
C ALA A 75 -6.41 -11.93 -1.64
N GLU A 76 -7.38 -11.31 -2.27
CA GLU A 76 -7.24 -10.74 -3.61
C GLU A 76 -6.29 -9.54 -3.63
N ARG A 77 -6.35 -8.68 -2.60
CA ARG A 77 -5.42 -7.56 -2.48
C ARG A 77 -3.98 -8.03 -2.38
N ILE A 78 -3.73 -9.03 -1.53
CA ILE A 78 -2.38 -9.55 -1.32
C ILE A 78 -1.87 -10.25 -2.59
N ALA A 79 -2.73 -11.02 -3.26
CA ALA A 79 -2.37 -11.66 -4.53
C ALA A 79 -1.98 -10.63 -5.60
N TYR A 80 -2.72 -9.53 -5.67
CA TYR A 80 -2.41 -8.44 -6.60
C TYR A 80 -1.08 -7.77 -6.25
N ALA A 81 -0.84 -7.48 -4.97
CA ALA A 81 0.41 -6.88 -4.51
C ALA A 81 1.61 -7.78 -4.82
N ASN A 82 1.46 -9.10 -4.68
CA ASN A 82 2.51 -10.06 -5.01
C ASN A 82 2.77 -10.10 -6.53
N LYS A 83 1.72 -10.04 -7.34
CA LYS A 83 1.84 -9.99 -8.80
C LYS A 83 2.62 -8.75 -9.25
N ILE A 84 2.29 -7.58 -8.69
CA ILE A 84 3.00 -6.34 -9.00
C ILE A 84 4.46 -6.44 -8.56
N GLY A 85 4.72 -6.99 -7.38
CA GLY A 85 6.07 -7.20 -6.88
C GLY A 85 6.91 -8.09 -7.80
N LYS A 86 6.31 -9.15 -8.31
CA LYS A 86 6.98 -10.06 -9.25
C LYS A 86 7.34 -9.37 -10.57
N LEU A 87 6.44 -8.56 -11.10
CA LEU A 87 6.70 -7.81 -12.33
C LEU A 87 7.86 -6.83 -12.15
N HIS A 88 7.93 -6.14 -11.02
CA HIS A 88 9.03 -5.24 -10.71
C HIS A 88 10.35 -5.99 -10.54
N GLU A 89 10.33 -7.15 -9.87
CA GLU A 89 11.50 -8.00 -9.74
C GLU A 89 12.05 -8.43 -11.10
N ASP A 90 11.18 -8.84 -12.01
CA ASP A 90 11.58 -9.24 -13.37
C ASP A 90 12.25 -8.07 -14.12
N ASN A 91 11.81 -6.84 -13.90
CA ASN A 91 12.46 -5.67 -14.47
C ASN A 91 13.89 -5.49 -13.95
N PHE A 92 14.10 -5.63 -12.64
CA PHE A 92 15.43 -5.49 -12.05
C PHE A 92 16.38 -6.58 -12.47
N THR A 93 15.90 -7.80 -12.66
CA THR A 93 16.75 -8.92 -13.08
C THR A 93 16.99 -8.96 -14.60
N GLY A 94 16.34 -8.10 -15.36
CA GLY A 94 16.47 -8.05 -16.81
C GLY A 94 15.82 -9.20 -17.56
N ARG A 95 15.06 -10.05 -16.86
CA ARG A 95 14.40 -11.21 -17.49
C ARG A 95 13.25 -10.81 -18.38
N LYS A 96 12.57 -9.73 -18.02
CA LYS A 96 11.42 -9.22 -18.76
C LYS A 96 11.27 -7.75 -18.47
N ARG A 97 11.29 -6.92 -19.48
CA ARG A 97 10.98 -5.51 -19.34
C ARG A 97 9.47 -5.31 -19.36
N THR A 98 8.95 -4.85 -18.25
CA THR A 98 7.55 -4.42 -18.13
C THR A 98 7.54 -2.92 -17.88
N GLU A 99 7.81 -2.14 -18.92
CA GLU A 99 7.78 -0.69 -18.82
C GLU A 99 6.37 -0.26 -18.43
N GLY A 100 6.29 0.70 -17.50
CA GLY A 100 5.03 1.28 -17.11
C GLY A 100 4.16 0.42 -16.20
N VAL A 101 4.72 -0.55 -15.49
CA VAL A 101 3.98 -1.24 -14.43
C VAL A 101 3.75 -0.24 -13.31
N PRO A 102 2.50 0.24 -13.10
CA PRO A 102 2.25 1.20 -12.03
C PRO A 102 2.32 0.50 -10.68
N VAL A 103 2.84 1.22 -9.70
CA VAL A 103 2.77 0.77 -8.31
C VAL A 103 1.42 1.20 -7.76
N PRO A 104 0.60 0.28 -7.22
CA PRO A 104 -0.74 0.62 -6.75
C PRO A 104 -0.73 1.58 -5.57
N GLN A 105 -1.76 2.41 -5.52
CA GLN A 105 -2.07 3.23 -4.36
C GLN A 105 -3.19 2.57 -3.57
N TRP A 106 -3.24 2.87 -2.28
CA TRP A 106 -4.31 2.41 -1.38
C TRP A 106 -5.04 3.60 -0.78
N TRP A 107 -6.35 3.44 -0.49
CA TRP A 107 -7.09 4.49 0.18
C TRP A 107 -8.38 3.95 0.80
N PHE A 108 -8.83 4.61 1.84
CA PHE A 108 -10.14 4.38 2.43
C PHE A 108 -10.67 5.67 3.07
N ILE A 109 -11.97 5.69 3.32
CA ILE A 109 -12.63 6.82 3.98
C ILE A 109 -12.71 6.54 5.48
N LYS A 110 -12.32 7.51 6.30
CA LYS A 110 -12.39 7.39 7.75
C LYS A 110 -13.85 7.48 8.20
N LYS A 111 -14.35 6.41 8.83
CA LYS A 111 -15.74 6.31 9.30
C LYS A 111 -15.89 6.43 10.82
N GLU A 112 -14.80 6.22 11.54
CA GLU A 112 -14.84 6.28 13.00
C GLU A 112 -13.44 6.56 13.59
#